data_bdf6e22703d2545383f988438763ed2b
#
_entry.id   bdf6e22703d2545383f988438763ed2b
#
_cell.length_a   1.000
_cell.length_b   1.000
_cell.length_c   1.000
_cell.angle_alpha   90.00
_cell.angle_beta   90.00
_cell.angle_gamma   90.00
#
_symmetry.space_group_name_H-M   'P 1'
#
loop_
_entity.id
_entity.type
_entity.pdbx_description
1 polymer ?
#
loop_
_entity_poly.entity_id
_entity_poly.type
_entity_poly.pdbx_seq_one_letter_code
_entity_poly.pdbx_strand_id
1 'polypeptide(L)'
;SKNQIKFTAKIANRNSDTLVIRGKDNFKQVIPINKKETFAASFDAPKGFYVFSDGTESSRLYLKPNSEVNLTMNAKEFDETIVFSGKGVEESNFLAQQALRNEKLEEAFSKEPAEFAAILEAKKKTDVESLEKGNFDPEFVTAMKSNFERFNQFAVENYERTAKANKLIGKPSPEFDYENYKGGKTKLSDLKGKYVYIDLWATWCAPCRAEIPYLQ
;
A
#
# COMPACT_ATOMS: atom_id res chain seq x y z
N SER A 1 -24.86 21.91 5.94
CA SER A 1 -25.23 20.51 6.09
C SER A 1 -24.66 19.96 7.39
N LYS A 2 -25.41 19.09 8.08
CA LYS A 2 -25.00 18.58 9.42
C LYS A 2 -23.85 17.55 9.39
N ASN A 3 -23.34 17.19 8.22
CA ASN A 3 -22.33 16.12 8.07
C ASN A 3 -21.14 16.52 7.18
N GLN A 4 -20.95 17.82 6.96
CA GLN A 4 -19.96 18.32 6.02
C GLN A 4 -18.53 18.13 6.57
N ILE A 5 -17.69 17.52 5.77
CA ILE A 5 -16.24 17.42 5.99
C ILE A 5 -15.58 18.60 5.27
N LYS A 6 -14.72 19.31 5.98
CA LYS A 6 -13.84 20.31 5.39
C LYS A 6 -12.47 19.69 5.22
N PHE A 7 -12.01 19.62 3.99
CA PHE A 7 -10.70 19.05 3.66
C PHE A 7 -9.81 20.10 2.99
N THR A 8 -8.58 20.24 3.48
CA THR A 8 -7.53 21.01 2.82
C THR A 8 -6.25 20.20 2.74
N ALA A 9 -5.44 20.43 1.72
CA ALA A 9 -4.11 19.85 1.64
C ALA A 9 -3.11 20.84 1.09
N LYS A 10 -1.88 20.80 1.64
CA LYS A 10 -0.70 21.47 1.13
C LYS A 10 0.38 20.43 0.90
N ILE A 11 0.77 20.25 -0.38
CA ILE A 11 1.69 19.20 -0.80
C ILE A 11 2.91 19.84 -1.45
N ALA A 12 4.07 19.67 -0.82
CA ALA A 12 5.35 20.04 -1.41
C ALA A 12 5.75 19.01 -2.48
N ASN A 13 6.40 19.47 -3.56
CA ASN A 13 6.84 18.60 -4.68
C ASN A 13 5.72 17.71 -5.24
N ARG A 14 4.49 18.23 -5.31
CA ARG A 14 3.30 17.48 -5.72
C ARG A 14 3.44 16.80 -7.08
N ASN A 15 2.89 15.61 -7.20
CA ASN A 15 2.88 14.83 -8.44
C ASN A 15 1.74 15.22 -9.38
N SER A 16 0.67 15.85 -8.86
CA SER A 16 -0.53 16.20 -9.62
C SER A 16 -1.16 17.49 -9.12
N ASP A 17 -1.87 18.17 -9.99
CA ASP A 17 -2.75 19.30 -9.65
C ASP A 17 -4.14 18.85 -9.21
N THR A 18 -4.32 17.56 -8.96
CA THR A 18 -5.59 16.97 -8.53
C THR A 18 -5.36 15.92 -7.45
N LEU A 19 -6.08 16.04 -6.33
CA LEU A 19 -6.24 14.98 -5.34
C LEU A 19 -7.56 14.25 -5.55
N VAL A 20 -7.57 12.95 -5.34
CA VAL A 20 -8.78 12.13 -5.40
C VAL A 20 -8.95 11.37 -4.11
N ILE A 21 -10.09 11.53 -3.45
CA ILE A 21 -10.49 10.72 -2.30
C ILE A 21 -11.51 9.70 -2.77
N ARG A 22 -11.27 8.42 -2.46
CA ARG A 22 -12.16 7.30 -2.79
C ARG A 22 -12.60 6.58 -1.53
N GLY A 23 -13.82 6.07 -1.54
CA GLY A 23 -14.40 5.31 -0.44
C GLY A 23 -15.27 4.16 -0.91
N LYS A 24 -16.03 3.58 0.00
CA LYS A 24 -17.02 2.54 -0.31
C LYS A 24 -18.12 3.10 -1.23
N ASP A 25 -18.94 2.21 -1.78
CA ASP A 25 -20.12 2.52 -2.60
C ASP A 25 -19.81 3.50 -3.75
N ASN A 26 -18.65 3.33 -4.38
CA ASN A 26 -18.16 4.18 -5.47
C ASN A 26 -17.98 5.65 -5.09
N PHE A 27 -17.88 5.98 -3.79
CA PHE A 27 -17.60 7.35 -3.38
C PHE A 27 -16.31 7.84 -4.03
N LYS A 28 -16.38 9.02 -4.63
CA LYS A 28 -15.25 9.69 -5.26
C LYS A 28 -15.39 11.20 -5.12
N GLN A 29 -14.43 11.81 -4.47
CA GLN A 29 -14.27 13.27 -4.41
C GLN A 29 -13.01 13.66 -5.15
N VAL A 30 -13.13 14.50 -6.15
CA VAL A 30 -12.03 15.08 -6.91
C VAL A 30 -11.80 16.50 -6.40
N ILE A 31 -10.56 16.83 -6.07
CA ILE A 31 -10.18 18.12 -5.49
C ILE A 31 -9.05 18.71 -6.33
N PRO A 32 -9.34 19.67 -7.21
CA PRO A 32 -8.30 20.37 -7.98
C PRO A 32 -7.55 21.35 -7.09
N ILE A 33 -6.32 21.63 -7.47
CA ILE A 33 -5.52 22.67 -6.84
C ILE A 33 -6.13 24.05 -7.11
N ASN A 34 -6.09 24.93 -6.14
CA ASN A 34 -6.57 26.29 -6.27
C ASN A 34 -5.43 27.28 -6.55
N LYS A 35 -5.77 28.57 -6.78
CA LYS A 35 -4.81 29.64 -7.06
C LYS A 35 -3.81 29.91 -5.93
N LYS A 36 -4.04 29.40 -4.72
CA LYS A 36 -3.14 29.50 -3.56
C LYS A 36 -2.23 28.28 -3.43
N GLU A 37 -2.16 27.44 -4.46
CA GLU A 37 -1.39 26.19 -4.46
C GLU A 37 -1.78 25.21 -3.33
N THR A 38 -3.05 25.22 -2.97
CA THR A 38 -3.63 24.28 -1.99
C THR A 38 -4.82 23.55 -2.61
N PHE A 39 -5.09 22.35 -2.09
CA PHE A 39 -6.31 21.62 -2.38
C PHE A 39 -7.33 21.95 -1.30
N ALA A 40 -8.56 22.26 -1.66
CA ALA A 40 -9.60 22.56 -0.69
C ALA A 40 -10.97 22.14 -1.23
N ALA A 41 -11.71 21.42 -0.40
CA ALA A 41 -13.08 21.02 -0.69
C ALA A 41 -13.90 20.91 0.60
N SER A 42 -15.21 21.09 0.44
CA SER A 42 -16.19 20.73 1.47
C SER A 42 -17.19 19.78 0.84
N PHE A 43 -17.36 18.62 1.47
CA PHE A 43 -18.22 17.55 0.93
C PHE A 43 -18.84 16.72 2.04
N ASP A 44 -19.92 16.03 1.74
CA ASP A 44 -20.54 15.08 2.64
C ASP A 44 -19.99 13.69 2.36
N ALA A 45 -19.60 12.97 3.41
CA ALA A 45 -19.18 11.58 3.30
C ALA A 45 -19.57 10.81 4.58
N PRO A 46 -19.98 9.54 4.45
CA PRO A 46 -20.20 8.66 5.60
C PRO A 46 -18.94 8.50 6.45
N LYS A 47 -19.12 8.21 7.73
CA LYS A 47 -18.02 7.80 8.59
C LYS A 47 -17.36 6.52 8.03
N GLY A 48 -16.02 6.47 7.96
CA GLY A 48 -15.33 5.27 7.54
C GLY A 48 -13.95 5.50 6.94
N PHE A 49 -13.42 4.41 6.37
CA PHE A 49 -12.12 4.38 5.71
C PHE A 49 -12.22 4.89 4.27
N TYR A 50 -11.24 5.69 3.92
CA TYR A 50 -11.05 6.27 2.60
C TYR A 50 -9.59 6.12 2.16
N VAL A 51 -9.35 6.32 0.89
CA VAL A 51 -8.02 6.41 0.30
C VAL A 51 -7.93 7.74 -0.42
N PHE A 52 -6.91 8.53 -0.14
CA PHE A 52 -6.56 9.65 -1.01
C PHE A 52 -5.39 9.29 -1.91
N SER A 53 -5.35 9.85 -3.10
CA SER A 53 -4.28 9.66 -4.07
C SER A 53 -3.94 10.98 -4.74
N ASP A 54 -2.64 11.19 -4.95
CA ASP A 54 -2.11 12.33 -5.71
C ASP A 54 -1.85 12.00 -7.19
N GLY A 55 -2.30 10.81 -7.64
CA GLY A 55 -2.13 10.31 -9.00
C GLY A 55 -0.93 9.37 -9.17
N THR A 56 0.06 9.41 -8.28
CA THR A 56 1.24 8.53 -8.26
C THR A 56 1.17 7.58 -7.07
N GLU A 57 0.91 8.13 -5.90
CA GLU A 57 0.84 7.38 -4.65
C GLU A 57 -0.50 7.54 -3.95
N SER A 58 -0.73 6.74 -2.93
CA SER A 58 -1.98 6.78 -2.17
C SER A 58 -1.77 6.38 -0.72
N SER A 59 -2.54 6.98 0.17
CA SER A 59 -2.58 6.58 1.58
C SER A 59 -4.00 6.58 2.12
N ARG A 60 -4.17 5.91 3.25
CA ARG A 60 -5.48 5.77 3.90
C ARG A 60 -5.76 6.92 4.84
N LEU A 61 -7.02 7.27 4.95
CA LEU A 61 -7.53 8.18 5.97
C LEU A 61 -8.87 7.67 6.50
N TYR A 62 -9.26 8.16 7.67
CA TYR A 62 -10.55 7.89 8.26
C TYR A 62 -11.30 9.19 8.41
N LEU A 63 -12.48 9.27 7.83
CA LEU A 63 -13.31 10.48 7.87
C LEU A 63 -14.50 10.28 8.80
N LYS A 64 -14.80 11.33 9.54
CA LYS A 64 -15.98 11.43 10.41
C LYS A 64 -16.81 12.65 10.00
N PRO A 65 -18.15 12.62 10.12
CA PRO A 65 -18.97 13.81 9.92
C PRO A 65 -18.50 15.00 10.75
N ASN A 66 -18.50 16.18 10.15
CA ASN A 66 -18.03 17.43 10.76
C ASN A 66 -16.53 17.48 11.11
N SER A 67 -15.71 16.62 10.47
CA SER A 67 -14.26 16.73 10.56
C SER A 67 -13.73 17.95 9.82
N GLU A 68 -12.63 18.50 10.34
CA GLU A 68 -11.80 19.50 9.67
C GLU A 68 -10.41 18.90 9.48
N VAL A 69 -10.11 18.49 8.26
CA VAL A 69 -8.91 17.73 7.91
C VAL A 69 -7.96 18.63 7.13
N ASN A 70 -6.80 18.90 7.70
CA ASN A 70 -5.72 19.62 7.03
C ASN A 70 -4.55 18.66 6.84
N LEU A 71 -4.30 18.22 5.61
CA LEU A 71 -3.18 17.38 5.22
C LEU A 71 -1.97 18.24 4.85
N THR A 72 -0.82 17.91 5.39
CA THR A 72 0.47 18.41 4.91
C THR A 72 1.39 17.24 4.61
N MET A 73 2.09 17.31 3.48
CA MET A 73 3.08 16.29 3.10
C MET A 73 4.05 16.81 2.04
N ASN A 74 5.12 16.05 1.82
CA ASN A 74 6.06 16.19 0.71
C ASN A 74 5.96 14.94 -0.16
N ALA A 75 5.56 15.08 -1.43
CA ALA A 75 5.36 13.92 -2.31
C ALA A 75 6.63 13.14 -2.65
N LYS A 76 7.83 13.67 -2.37
CA LYS A 76 9.11 12.95 -2.51
C LYS A 76 9.42 12.03 -1.32
N GLU A 77 8.77 12.26 -0.20
CA GLU A 77 8.88 11.50 1.05
C GLU A 77 7.45 11.27 1.55
N PHE A 78 6.67 10.54 0.75
CA PHE A 78 5.22 10.50 0.83
C PHE A 78 4.75 10.01 2.20
N ASP A 79 5.08 8.80 2.58
CA ASP A 79 4.58 8.18 3.81
C ASP A 79 5.21 8.79 5.07
N GLU A 80 6.48 9.21 5.01
CA GLU A 80 7.23 9.76 6.15
C GLU A 80 6.74 11.16 6.56
N THR A 81 6.13 11.89 5.63
CA THR A 81 5.79 13.30 5.85
C THR A 81 4.29 13.58 5.96
N ILE A 82 3.45 12.55 5.82
CA ILE A 82 1.99 12.70 5.98
C ILE A 82 1.65 13.10 7.42
N VAL A 83 1.03 14.27 7.56
CA VAL A 83 0.49 14.76 8.83
C VAL A 83 -0.91 15.32 8.61
N PHE A 84 -1.85 14.84 9.40
CA PHE A 84 -3.20 15.38 9.47
C PHE A 84 -3.35 16.25 10.72
N SER A 85 -3.88 17.46 10.56
CA SER A 85 -4.22 18.38 11.64
C SER A 85 -5.65 18.88 11.51
N GLY A 86 -6.21 19.37 12.61
CA GLY A 86 -7.59 19.86 12.66
C GLY A 86 -8.46 19.05 13.62
N LYS A 87 -9.72 18.83 13.26
CA LYS A 87 -10.70 18.17 14.11
C LYS A 87 -11.05 16.79 13.56
N GLY A 88 -10.95 15.75 14.40
CA GLY A 88 -11.37 14.39 14.04
C GLY A 88 -10.39 13.69 13.10
N VAL A 89 -9.10 13.89 13.30
CA VAL A 89 -7.99 13.38 12.45
C VAL A 89 -7.13 12.32 13.14
N GLU A 90 -7.47 11.96 14.36
CA GLU A 90 -6.67 11.06 15.20
C GLU A 90 -6.49 9.69 14.52
N GLU A 91 -7.56 9.14 13.96
CA GLU A 91 -7.54 7.86 13.24
C GLU A 91 -6.72 7.95 11.94
N SER A 92 -6.79 9.08 11.23
CA SER A 92 -5.99 9.29 10.01
C SER A 92 -4.49 9.35 10.32
N ASN A 93 -4.09 10.02 11.39
CA ASN A 93 -2.70 10.03 11.86
C ASN A 93 -2.25 8.63 12.31
N PHE A 94 -3.12 7.88 12.98
CA PHE A 94 -2.82 6.49 13.32
C PHE A 94 -2.54 5.63 12.08
N LEU A 95 -3.35 5.78 11.02
CA LEU A 95 -3.17 5.06 9.76
C LEU A 95 -1.85 5.42 9.07
N ALA A 96 -1.47 6.70 9.06
CA ALA A 96 -0.18 7.15 8.53
C ALA A 96 0.99 6.52 9.28
N GLN A 97 0.95 6.54 10.62
CA GLN A 97 2.00 5.91 11.43
C GLN A 97 2.04 4.38 11.28
N GLN A 98 0.89 3.75 11.07
CA GLN A 98 0.83 2.31 10.79
C GLN A 98 1.46 1.98 9.42
N ALA A 99 1.25 2.81 8.40
CA ALA A 99 1.87 2.62 7.09
C ALA A 99 3.40 2.57 7.22
N LEU A 100 4.01 3.52 7.92
CA LEU A 100 5.45 3.52 8.21
C LEU A 100 5.94 2.27 8.96
N ARG A 101 5.15 1.77 9.92
CA ARG A 101 5.52 0.52 10.62
C ARG A 101 5.42 -0.71 9.72
N ASN A 102 4.48 -0.72 8.78
CA ASN A 102 4.36 -1.79 7.79
C ASN A 102 5.54 -1.79 6.82
N GLU A 103 5.94 -0.64 6.32
CA GLU A 103 7.10 -0.48 5.44
C GLU A 103 8.40 -0.99 6.10
N LYS A 104 8.65 -0.59 7.35
CA LYS A 104 9.80 -1.09 8.11
C LYS A 104 9.79 -2.62 8.32
N LEU A 105 8.62 -3.24 8.38
CA LEU A 105 8.53 -4.70 8.45
C LEU A 105 8.90 -5.35 7.11
N GLU A 106 8.64 -4.72 5.98
CA GLU A 106 9.02 -5.25 4.67
C GLU A 106 10.54 -5.36 4.52
N GLU A 107 11.30 -4.43 5.10
CA GLU A 107 12.76 -4.51 5.16
C GLU A 107 13.25 -5.77 5.90
N ALA A 108 12.45 -6.27 6.84
CA ALA A 108 12.79 -7.46 7.61
C ALA A 108 12.60 -8.78 6.83
N PHE A 109 11.99 -8.78 5.64
CA PHE A 109 11.81 -10.00 4.84
C PHE A 109 13.13 -10.58 4.32
N SER A 110 14.20 -9.81 4.30
CA SER A 110 15.56 -10.27 3.97
C SER A 110 16.36 -10.80 5.17
N LYS A 111 15.81 -10.71 6.38
CA LYS A 111 16.50 -11.07 7.63
C LYS A 111 16.36 -12.56 7.95
N GLU A 112 17.21 -13.02 8.89
CA GLU A 112 17.11 -14.37 9.42
C GLU A 112 15.78 -14.59 10.18
N PRO A 113 15.26 -15.84 10.25
CA PRO A 113 13.94 -16.12 10.83
C PRO A 113 13.73 -15.59 12.24
N ALA A 114 14.74 -15.69 13.10
CA ALA A 114 14.63 -15.21 14.48
C ALA A 114 14.57 -13.68 14.55
N GLU A 115 15.30 -12.97 13.69
CA GLU A 115 15.30 -11.51 13.60
C GLU A 115 13.97 -11.01 13.05
N PHE A 116 13.46 -11.63 11.96
CA PHE A 116 12.14 -11.31 11.43
C PHE A 116 11.04 -11.50 12.47
N ALA A 117 11.04 -12.63 13.19
CA ALA A 117 10.05 -12.91 14.21
C ALA A 117 10.09 -11.86 15.35
N ALA A 118 11.27 -11.45 15.79
CA ALA A 118 11.43 -10.42 16.81
C ALA A 118 10.89 -9.05 16.35
N ILE A 119 11.18 -8.66 15.10
CA ILE A 119 10.69 -7.40 14.50
C ILE A 119 9.16 -7.42 14.38
N LEU A 120 8.60 -8.55 13.93
CA LEU A 120 7.15 -8.71 13.80
C LEU A 120 6.45 -8.62 15.16
N GLU A 121 6.98 -9.29 16.20
CA GLU A 121 6.41 -9.23 17.55
C GLU A 121 6.50 -7.81 18.15
N ALA A 122 7.61 -7.11 17.95
CA ALA A 122 7.74 -5.71 18.39
C ALA A 122 6.73 -4.80 17.69
N LYS A 123 6.51 -5.00 16.39
CA LYS A 123 5.49 -4.27 15.63
C LYS A 123 4.08 -4.58 16.13
N LYS A 124 3.73 -5.85 16.33
CA LYS A 124 2.40 -6.26 16.87
C LYS A 124 2.13 -5.56 18.21
N LYS A 125 3.09 -5.59 19.11
CA LYS A 125 2.99 -4.92 20.42
C LYS A 125 2.75 -3.42 20.26
N THR A 126 3.54 -2.74 19.42
CA THR A 126 3.42 -1.31 19.17
C THR A 126 2.06 -0.96 18.56
N ASP A 127 1.56 -1.75 17.60
CA ASP A 127 0.27 -1.54 16.96
C ASP A 127 -0.89 -1.63 17.97
N VAL A 128 -0.88 -2.67 18.83
CA VAL A 128 -1.90 -2.86 19.86
C VAL A 128 -1.84 -1.75 20.90
N GLU A 129 -0.67 -1.47 21.46
CA GLU A 129 -0.50 -0.42 22.46
C GLU A 129 -0.91 0.96 21.93
N SER A 130 -0.56 1.27 20.68
CA SER A 130 -0.92 2.54 20.05
C SER A 130 -2.44 2.66 19.85
N LEU A 131 -3.10 1.53 19.49
CA LEU A 131 -4.54 1.49 19.31
C LEU A 131 -5.28 1.65 20.65
N GLU A 132 -4.77 1.02 21.72
CA GLU A 132 -5.39 1.06 23.06
C GLU A 132 -5.22 2.41 23.76
N LYS A 133 -4.10 3.09 23.51
CA LYS A 133 -3.83 4.42 24.09
C LYS A 133 -4.61 5.54 23.43
N GLY A 134 -5.08 5.34 22.19
CA GLY A 134 -5.81 6.36 21.44
C GLY A 134 -7.29 6.43 21.83
N ASN A 135 -7.85 7.63 21.75
CA ASN A 135 -9.29 7.84 21.88
C ASN A 135 -9.95 7.80 20.51
N PHE A 136 -10.04 6.59 19.94
CA PHE A 136 -10.53 6.36 18.59
C PHE A 136 -12.00 5.94 18.56
N ASP A 137 -12.62 6.11 17.40
CA ASP A 137 -13.95 5.59 17.12
C ASP A 137 -14.01 4.06 17.33
N PRO A 138 -15.02 3.52 18.03
CA PRO A 138 -15.13 2.08 18.30
C PRO A 138 -15.14 1.19 17.05
N GLU A 139 -15.77 1.67 15.96
CA GLU A 139 -15.78 0.92 14.70
C GLU A 139 -14.37 0.89 14.05
N PHE A 140 -13.63 2.01 14.16
CA PHE A 140 -12.24 2.05 13.75
C PHE A 140 -11.39 1.05 14.53
N VAL A 141 -11.51 1.03 15.87
CA VAL A 141 -10.76 0.10 16.73
C VAL A 141 -11.03 -1.36 16.35
N THR A 142 -12.30 -1.72 16.17
CA THR A 142 -12.70 -3.08 15.77
C THR A 142 -12.10 -3.45 14.41
N ALA A 143 -12.20 -2.56 13.43
CA ALA A 143 -11.65 -2.79 12.11
C ALA A 143 -10.12 -2.91 12.12
N MET A 144 -9.43 -2.11 12.95
CA MET A 144 -7.97 -2.16 13.05
C MET A 144 -7.48 -3.44 13.72
N LYS A 145 -8.14 -3.95 14.75
CA LYS A 145 -7.80 -5.26 15.35
C LYS A 145 -7.84 -6.37 14.30
N SER A 146 -8.93 -6.47 13.55
CA SER A 146 -9.05 -7.44 12.46
C SER A 146 -8.01 -7.22 11.34
N ASN A 147 -7.67 -5.97 11.03
CA ASN A 147 -6.64 -5.64 10.05
C ASN A 147 -5.25 -6.10 10.51
N PHE A 148 -4.91 -5.91 11.79
CA PHE A 148 -3.64 -6.37 12.35
C PHE A 148 -3.47 -7.89 12.23
N GLU A 149 -4.50 -8.65 12.60
CA GLU A 149 -4.47 -10.11 12.49
C GLU A 149 -4.18 -10.56 11.06
N ARG A 150 -4.96 -10.05 10.10
CA ARG A 150 -4.78 -10.38 8.67
C ARG A 150 -3.41 -9.96 8.13
N PHE A 151 -2.96 -8.76 8.47
CA PHE A 151 -1.65 -8.27 8.04
C PHE A 151 -0.52 -9.11 8.60
N ASN A 152 -0.57 -9.45 9.89
CA ASN A 152 0.46 -10.25 10.54
C ASN A 152 0.53 -11.67 9.96
N GLN A 153 -0.63 -12.28 9.69
CA GLN A 153 -0.68 -13.58 9.01
C GLN A 153 -0.07 -13.48 7.60
N PHE A 154 -0.46 -12.50 6.81
CA PHE A 154 0.09 -12.25 5.49
C PHE A 154 1.62 -12.03 5.53
N ALA A 155 2.11 -11.29 6.52
CA ALA A 155 3.55 -11.03 6.68
C ALA A 155 4.33 -12.33 6.93
N VAL A 156 3.82 -13.23 7.78
CA VAL A 156 4.44 -14.54 8.01
C VAL A 156 4.45 -15.39 6.73
N GLU A 157 3.31 -15.51 6.07
CA GLU A 157 3.19 -16.29 4.83
C GLU A 157 4.11 -15.74 3.73
N ASN A 158 4.21 -14.42 3.60
CA ASN A 158 5.07 -13.77 2.64
C ASN A 158 6.56 -13.97 2.96
N TYR A 159 6.93 -13.88 4.24
CA TYR A 159 8.28 -14.17 4.70
C TYR A 159 8.69 -15.61 4.35
N GLU A 160 7.84 -16.60 4.69
CA GLU A 160 8.11 -18.01 4.39
C GLU A 160 8.27 -18.26 2.89
N ARG A 161 7.41 -17.64 2.07
CA ARG A 161 7.49 -17.74 0.60
C ARG A 161 8.80 -17.17 0.08
N THR A 162 9.19 -15.98 0.55
CA THR A 162 10.44 -15.31 0.18
C THR A 162 11.65 -16.12 0.62
N ALA A 163 11.65 -16.63 1.85
CA ALA A 163 12.73 -17.47 2.37
C ALA A 163 12.89 -18.77 1.56
N LYS A 164 11.78 -19.38 1.12
CA LYS A 164 11.83 -20.55 0.21
C LYS A 164 12.42 -20.19 -1.14
N ALA A 165 12.00 -19.06 -1.72
CA ALA A 165 12.54 -18.58 -3.00
C ALA A 165 14.04 -18.27 -2.91
N ASN A 166 14.48 -17.61 -1.84
CA ASN A 166 15.88 -17.27 -1.62
C ASN A 166 16.79 -18.51 -1.50
N LYS A 167 16.28 -19.63 -1.01
CA LYS A 167 17.01 -20.91 -0.98
C LYS A 167 17.32 -21.48 -2.36
N LEU A 168 16.65 -21.01 -3.41
CA LEU A 168 16.87 -21.42 -4.79
C LEU A 168 17.92 -20.56 -5.48
N ILE A 169 18.31 -19.42 -4.92
CA ILE A 169 19.32 -18.54 -5.50
C ILE A 169 20.67 -19.28 -5.54
N GLY A 170 21.31 -19.27 -6.72
CA GLY A 170 22.58 -19.96 -6.97
C GLY A 170 22.46 -21.48 -7.16
N LYS A 171 21.25 -22.03 -7.10
CA LYS A 171 21.00 -23.44 -7.44
C LYS A 171 20.54 -23.60 -8.88
N PRO A 172 20.71 -24.78 -9.47
CA PRO A 172 20.13 -25.06 -10.78
C PRO A 172 18.64 -24.76 -10.78
N SER A 173 18.17 -24.10 -11.84
CA SER A 173 16.74 -23.85 -12.04
C SER A 173 15.95 -25.16 -12.07
N PRO A 174 14.75 -25.21 -11.50
CA PRO A 174 13.84 -26.33 -11.71
C PRO A 174 13.62 -26.59 -13.21
N GLU A 175 13.52 -27.85 -13.57
CA GLU A 175 13.21 -28.25 -14.95
C GLU A 175 11.76 -27.91 -15.28
N PHE A 176 11.50 -27.55 -16.52
CA PHE A 176 10.15 -27.41 -17.03
C PHE A 176 10.01 -28.16 -18.37
N ASP A 177 8.79 -28.59 -18.71
CA ASP A 177 8.41 -29.24 -19.93
C ASP A 177 7.04 -28.71 -20.36
N TYR A 178 7.04 -27.64 -21.17
CA TYR A 178 5.81 -26.98 -21.60
C TYR A 178 5.59 -27.07 -23.10
N GLU A 179 4.31 -27.08 -23.49
CA GLU A 179 3.93 -26.91 -24.90
C GLU A 179 4.42 -25.56 -25.42
N ASN A 180 5.07 -25.56 -26.58
CA ASN A 180 5.50 -24.33 -27.18
C ASN A 180 4.52 -23.86 -28.27
N TYR A 181 4.53 -22.57 -28.53
CA TYR A 181 3.62 -21.95 -29.50
C TYR A 181 3.72 -22.46 -30.91
N LYS A 182 4.86 -23.00 -31.32
CA LYS A 182 5.12 -23.59 -32.67
C LYS A 182 4.68 -25.05 -32.77
N GLY A 183 4.11 -25.61 -31.71
CA GLY A 183 3.77 -27.03 -31.60
C GLY A 183 4.91 -27.86 -31.02
N GLY A 184 4.56 -28.94 -30.32
CA GLY A 184 5.50 -29.77 -29.56
C GLY A 184 5.79 -29.18 -28.19
N LYS A 185 6.86 -29.68 -27.56
CA LYS A 185 7.24 -29.29 -26.19
C LYS A 185 8.67 -28.74 -26.17
N THR A 186 8.94 -27.90 -25.18
CA THR A 186 10.28 -27.38 -24.91
C THR A 186 10.63 -27.64 -23.46
N LYS A 187 11.76 -28.30 -23.24
CA LYS A 187 12.34 -28.49 -21.90
C LYS A 187 13.43 -27.48 -21.67
N LEU A 188 13.62 -27.07 -20.41
CA LEU A 188 14.74 -26.20 -20.06
C LEU A 188 16.08 -26.87 -20.42
N SER A 189 16.20 -28.19 -20.25
CA SER A 189 17.38 -28.96 -20.59
C SER A 189 17.76 -28.91 -22.08
N ASP A 190 16.79 -28.66 -22.98
CA ASP A 190 17.03 -28.54 -24.44
C ASP A 190 17.75 -27.20 -24.78
N LEU A 191 17.77 -26.28 -23.85
CA LEU A 191 18.37 -24.95 -23.99
C LEU A 191 19.77 -24.85 -23.39
N LYS A 192 20.39 -25.97 -22.97
CA LYS A 192 21.72 -25.98 -22.40
C LYS A 192 22.76 -25.36 -23.35
N GLY A 193 23.69 -24.59 -22.76
CA GLY A 193 24.70 -23.85 -23.49
C GLY A 193 24.26 -22.53 -24.10
N LYS A 194 23.02 -22.11 -23.82
CA LYS A 194 22.48 -20.81 -24.24
C LYS A 194 22.12 -19.96 -23.01
N TYR A 195 22.12 -18.63 -23.16
CA TYR A 195 21.45 -17.76 -22.24
C TYR A 195 19.95 -17.83 -22.48
N VAL A 196 19.17 -18.02 -21.42
CA VAL A 196 17.71 -18.12 -21.47
C VAL A 196 17.11 -16.96 -20.68
N TYR A 197 16.36 -16.10 -21.37
CA TYR A 197 15.54 -15.08 -20.75
C TYR A 197 14.14 -15.65 -20.56
N ILE A 198 13.62 -15.61 -19.34
CA ILE A 198 12.28 -16.10 -18.99
C ILE A 198 11.46 -14.91 -18.52
N ASP A 199 10.40 -14.60 -19.26
CA ASP A 199 9.40 -13.62 -18.89
C ASP A 199 8.10 -14.32 -18.49
N LEU A 200 7.52 -13.90 -17.36
CA LEU A 200 6.25 -14.41 -16.85
C LEU A 200 5.18 -13.33 -16.99
N TRP A 201 4.24 -13.56 -17.86
CA TRP A 201 3.16 -12.63 -18.12
C TRP A 201 1.78 -13.30 -18.13
N ALA A 202 0.71 -12.49 -18.08
CA ALA A 202 -0.66 -12.99 -18.17
C ALA A 202 -1.52 -12.07 -19.05
N THR A 203 -2.56 -12.61 -19.67
CA THR A 203 -3.47 -11.85 -20.55
C THR A 203 -4.19 -10.71 -19.85
N TRP A 204 -4.41 -10.83 -18.55
CA TRP A 204 -5.03 -9.81 -17.69
C TRP A 204 -4.03 -8.81 -17.06
N CYS A 205 -2.73 -9.06 -17.19
CA CYS A 205 -1.68 -8.19 -16.65
C CYS A 205 -1.40 -7.03 -17.62
N ALA A 206 -2.01 -5.88 -17.39
CA ALA A 206 -1.86 -4.73 -18.27
C ALA A 206 -0.42 -4.21 -18.38
N PRO A 207 0.37 -4.05 -17.30
CA PRO A 207 1.79 -3.69 -17.39
C PRO A 207 2.60 -4.69 -18.22
N CYS A 208 2.42 -6.00 -17.97
CA CYS A 208 3.15 -7.05 -18.72
C CYS A 208 2.90 -6.94 -20.22
N ARG A 209 1.64 -6.70 -20.61
CA ARG A 209 1.28 -6.54 -22.03
C ARG A 209 1.89 -5.29 -22.67
N ALA A 210 2.10 -4.23 -21.88
CA ALA A 210 2.73 -3.00 -22.34
C ALA A 210 4.24 -3.20 -22.61
N GLU A 211 4.88 -4.17 -21.97
CA GLU A 211 6.30 -4.50 -22.16
C GLU A 211 6.57 -5.38 -23.38
N ILE A 212 5.59 -6.18 -23.84
CA ILE A 212 5.77 -7.11 -24.98
C ILE A 212 6.41 -6.45 -26.21
N PRO A 213 6.04 -5.23 -26.65
CA PRO A 213 6.67 -4.57 -27.82
C PRO A 213 8.16 -4.31 -27.65
N TYR A 214 8.68 -4.26 -26.43
CA TYR A 214 10.10 -3.96 -26.12
C TYR A 214 10.94 -5.25 -26.04
N LEU A 215 10.33 -6.41 -26.10
CA LEU A 215 10.99 -7.73 -26.04
C LEU A 215 11.30 -8.30 -27.44
N GLN A 216 11.09 -7.51 -28.51
CA GLN A 216 11.34 -7.89 -29.91
C GLN A 216 12.72 -7.53 -30.37
#